data_d7594efa0b58c6549c1b13dfae5541ed
#
_entry.id   d7594efa0b58c6549c1b13dfae5541ed
#
_cell.length_a   1.000
_cell.length_b   1.000
_cell.length_c   1.000
_cell.angle_alpha   90.00
_cell.angle_beta   90.00
_cell.angle_gamma   90.00
#
_symmetry.space_group_name_H-M   'P 1'
#
loop_
_entity.id
_entity.type
_entity.pdbx_description
1 polymer ?
#
loop_
_entity_poly.entity_id
_entity_poly.type
_entity_poly.pdbx_seq_one_letter_code
_entity_poly.pdbx_strand_id
1 'polypeptide(L)'
;QGELNKQDFIYELLLAYGHRSQSVGRVRSGERNLAEDKENAVFWKRQLYFKIAKQQDLYGLIDHMKQERRTEGNKIRFLIVTDFKKLLAIDTKTNDSLDIEFSDLTKKFDFFLPWAGMEKAVYQGENPADVKAAEKLAKLFDEIKSDNFDEDDLNNKENLHQLNIFLSRL
;
A
#
# COMPACT_ATOMS: atom_id res chain seq x y z
N GLN A 1 3.95 -19.38 12.62
CA GLN A 1 5.03 -18.39 12.46
C GLN A 1 5.22 -18.19 10.96
N GLY A 2 4.30 -17.45 10.34
CA GLY A 2 4.41 -17.17 8.94
C GLY A 2 5.32 -15.95 8.74
N GLU A 3 6.42 -16.11 8.03
CA GLU A 3 6.95 -14.99 7.26
C GLU A 3 5.76 -14.35 6.57
N LEU A 4 5.45 -13.10 6.87
CA LEU A 4 4.51 -12.35 6.08
C LEU A 4 5.01 -12.47 4.65
N ASN A 5 4.33 -13.27 3.88
CA ASN A 5 4.75 -13.51 2.52
C ASN A 5 4.78 -12.14 1.86
N LYS A 6 5.93 -11.66 1.44
CA LYS A 6 6.09 -10.37 0.77
C LYS A 6 5.06 -10.18 -0.35
N GLN A 7 4.58 -11.30 -0.91
CA GLN A 7 3.51 -11.34 -1.88
C GLN A 7 2.14 -10.97 -1.29
N ASP A 8 1.92 -11.19 0.01
CA ASP A 8 0.64 -10.89 0.66
C ASP A 8 0.50 -9.43 1.08
N PHE A 9 1.60 -8.69 1.16
CA PHE A 9 1.62 -7.28 1.57
C PHE A 9 0.55 -6.44 0.87
N ILE A 10 0.45 -6.53 -0.45
CA ILE A 10 -0.50 -5.70 -1.20
C ILE A 10 -1.96 -6.04 -0.89
N TYR A 11 -2.26 -7.30 -0.66
CA TYR A 11 -3.63 -7.75 -0.32
C TYR A 11 -4.04 -7.28 1.07
N GLU A 12 -3.13 -7.38 2.03
CA GLU A 12 -3.35 -6.87 3.39
C GLU A 12 -3.50 -5.34 3.41
N LEU A 13 -2.71 -4.64 2.60
CA LEU A 13 -2.84 -3.20 2.42
C LEU A 13 -4.23 -2.82 1.88
N LEU A 14 -4.71 -3.52 0.85
CA LEU A 14 -6.05 -3.31 0.30
C LEU A 14 -7.15 -3.54 1.33
N LEU A 15 -7.04 -4.61 2.12
CA LEU A 15 -7.99 -4.90 3.20
C LEU A 15 -7.97 -3.83 4.28
N ALA A 16 -6.78 -3.31 4.63
CA ALA A 16 -6.63 -2.23 5.61
C ALA A 16 -7.38 -0.96 5.20
N TYR A 17 -7.41 -0.64 3.90
CA TYR A 17 -8.15 0.51 3.36
C TYR A 17 -9.63 0.22 3.06
N GLY A 18 -10.15 -0.93 3.47
CA GLY A 18 -11.58 -1.23 3.42
C GLY A 18 -12.08 -1.90 2.14
N HIS A 19 -11.19 -2.39 1.28
CA HIS A 19 -11.61 -3.26 0.18
C HIS A 19 -12.25 -4.53 0.72
N ARG A 20 -13.31 -4.98 0.06
CA ARG A 20 -14.05 -6.17 0.49
C ARG A 20 -13.17 -7.42 0.36
N SER A 21 -13.10 -8.23 1.41
CA SER A 21 -12.29 -9.46 1.46
C SER A 21 -12.58 -10.41 0.29
N GLN A 22 -13.84 -10.51 -0.12
CA GLN A 22 -14.23 -11.31 -1.29
C GLN A 22 -13.60 -10.79 -2.59
N SER A 23 -13.56 -9.47 -2.79
CA SER A 23 -12.95 -8.86 -3.98
C SER A 23 -11.44 -9.03 -3.98
N VAL A 24 -10.80 -8.82 -2.84
CA VAL A 24 -9.36 -9.03 -2.65
C VAL A 24 -9.00 -10.52 -2.84
N GLY A 25 -9.81 -11.42 -2.30
CA GLY A 25 -9.64 -12.86 -2.50
C GLY A 25 -9.64 -13.29 -3.97
N ARG A 26 -10.49 -12.70 -4.80
CA ARG A 26 -10.51 -12.96 -6.25
C ARG A 26 -9.28 -12.42 -6.98
N VAL A 27 -8.71 -11.32 -6.50
CA VAL A 27 -7.43 -10.82 -7.03
C VAL A 27 -6.30 -11.76 -6.62
N ARG A 28 -6.26 -12.17 -5.36
CA ARG A 28 -5.26 -13.08 -4.80
C ARG A 28 -5.28 -14.46 -5.47
N SER A 29 -6.46 -14.99 -5.76
CA SER A 29 -6.60 -16.27 -6.49
C SER A 29 -6.20 -16.18 -7.97
N GLY A 30 -5.93 -14.97 -8.47
CA GLY A 30 -5.58 -14.72 -9.86
C GLY A 30 -6.78 -14.53 -10.81
N GLU A 31 -8.00 -14.67 -10.33
CA GLU A 31 -9.22 -14.48 -11.15
C GLU A 31 -9.32 -13.03 -11.69
N ARG A 32 -8.96 -12.04 -10.86
CA ARG A 32 -8.98 -10.62 -11.24
C ARG A 32 -7.61 -9.97 -11.34
N ASN A 33 -6.55 -10.74 -11.14
CA ASN A 33 -5.19 -10.27 -11.35
C ASN A 33 -4.78 -10.49 -12.81
N LEU A 34 -4.68 -9.41 -13.56
CA LEU A 34 -4.30 -9.42 -14.97
C LEU A 34 -2.79 -9.26 -15.21
N ALA A 35 -1.98 -9.34 -14.15
CA ALA A 35 -0.54 -9.34 -14.28
C ALA A 35 -0.04 -10.61 -14.97
N GLU A 36 1.01 -10.49 -15.77
CA GLU A 36 1.69 -11.63 -16.38
C GLU A 36 2.47 -12.43 -15.32
N ASP A 37 3.26 -11.72 -14.52
CA ASP A 37 3.96 -12.29 -13.36
C ASP A 37 3.10 -12.14 -12.11
N LYS A 38 2.21 -13.09 -11.87
CA LYS A 38 1.29 -13.05 -10.73
C LYS A 38 1.96 -13.29 -9.37
N GLU A 39 3.20 -13.76 -9.37
CA GLU A 39 3.97 -13.94 -8.14
C GLU A 39 4.51 -12.61 -7.60
N ASN A 40 4.88 -11.69 -8.48
CA ASN A 40 5.53 -10.43 -8.11
C ASN A 40 4.76 -9.19 -8.52
N ALA A 41 3.61 -9.36 -9.14
CA ALA A 41 2.80 -8.25 -9.63
C ALA A 41 1.31 -8.49 -9.44
N VAL A 42 0.60 -7.41 -9.21
CA VAL A 42 -0.87 -7.38 -9.19
C VAL A 42 -1.33 -6.27 -10.13
N PHE A 43 -2.16 -6.64 -11.10
CA PHE A 43 -2.81 -5.70 -12.00
C PHE A 43 -4.33 -5.85 -11.87
N TRP A 44 -4.94 -4.94 -11.11
CA TRP A 44 -6.37 -4.92 -10.87
C TRP A 44 -7.01 -3.68 -11.49
N LYS A 45 -7.83 -3.89 -12.50
CA LYS A 45 -8.52 -2.81 -13.24
C LYS A 45 -9.15 -1.78 -12.31
N ARG A 46 -8.94 -0.51 -12.61
CA ARG A 46 -9.47 0.66 -11.91
C ARG A 46 -8.95 0.85 -10.50
N GLN A 47 -8.11 -0.05 -10.00
CA GLN A 47 -7.61 -0.02 -8.64
C GLN A 47 -6.11 0.22 -8.59
N LEU A 48 -5.32 -0.77 -8.97
CA LEU A 48 -3.88 -0.67 -8.82
C LEU A 48 -3.10 -1.50 -9.83
N TYR A 49 -1.86 -1.08 -10.03
CA TYR A 49 -0.82 -1.86 -10.64
C TYR A 49 0.38 -1.87 -9.67
N PHE A 50 0.64 -3.02 -9.08
CA PHE A 50 1.67 -3.25 -8.09
C PHE A 50 2.75 -4.16 -8.64
N LYS A 51 4.01 -3.86 -8.38
CA LYS A 51 5.16 -4.74 -8.66
C LYS A 51 6.15 -4.77 -7.51
N ILE A 52 6.67 -5.97 -7.25
CA ILE A 52 7.84 -6.16 -6.39
C ILE A 52 9.07 -6.08 -7.27
N ALA A 53 9.99 -5.16 -6.97
CA ALA A 53 11.25 -5.04 -7.68
C ALA A 53 12.26 -6.08 -7.19
N LYS A 54 12.70 -6.94 -8.10
CA LYS A 54 13.79 -7.88 -7.89
C LYS A 54 15.07 -7.31 -8.49
N GLN A 55 15.85 -6.56 -7.73
CA GLN A 55 17.12 -5.97 -8.18
C GLN A 55 16.97 -4.97 -9.36
N GLN A 56 15.78 -4.46 -9.59
CA GLN A 56 15.52 -3.44 -10.61
C GLN A 56 15.52 -2.04 -9.98
N ASP A 57 15.85 -1.04 -10.78
CA ASP A 57 15.67 0.35 -10.37
C ASP A 57 14.17 0.67 -10.21
N LEU A 58 13.78 1.08 -8.99
CA LEU A 58 12.40 1.39 -8.66
C LEU A 58 11.84 2.56 -9.49
N TYR A 59 12.66 3.58 -9.73
CA TYR A 59 12.23 4.76 -10.49
C TYR A 59 11.97 4.43 -11.95
N GLY A 60 12.89 3.71 -12.57
CA GLY A 60 12.71 3.24 -13.94
C GLY A 60 11.52 2.29 -14.08
N LEU A 61 11.30 1.43 -13.08
CA LEU A 61 10.18 0.49 -13.08
C LEU A 61 8.83 1.20 -13.01
N ILE A 62 8.65 2.17 -12.09
CA ILE A 62 7.38 2.90 -11.95
C ILE A 62 7.10 3.80 -13.16
N ASP A 63 8.14 4.41 -13.73
CA ASP A 63 8.01 5.20 -14.96
C ASP A 63 7.57 4.33 -16.14
N HIS A 64 8.14 3.15 -16.28
CA HIS A 64 7.73 2.19 -17.31
C HIS A 64 6.25 1.80 -17.13
N MET A 65 5.83 1.47 -15.89
CA MET A 65 4.44 1.13 -15.59
C MET A 65 3.48 2.28 -15.92
N LYS A 66 3.90 3.52 -15.68
CA LYS A 66 3.11 4.72 -16.00
C LYS A 66 2.91 4.88 -17.51
N GLN A 67 3.90 4.55 -18.30
CA GLN A 67 3.88 4.68 -19.79
C GLN A 67 3.19 3.51 -20.49
N GLU A 68 2.95 2.40 -19.79
CA GLU A 68 2.24 1.26 -20.39
C GLU A 68 0.82 1.65 -20.82
N ARG A 69 0.46 1.42 -22.07
CA ARG A 69 -0.89 1.69 -22.59
C ARG A 69 -2.01 1.04 -21.77
N ARG A 70 -1.73 -0.14 -21.19
CA ARG A 70 -2.71 -0.84 -20.38
C ARG A 70 -3.00 -0.14 -19.06
N THR A 71 -2.08 0.64 -18.53
CA THR A 71 -2.27 1.43 -17.31
C THR A 71 -3.37 2.48 -17.51
N GLU A 72 -3.27 3.25 -18.57
CA GLU A 72 -4.28 4.24 -18.94
C GLU A 72 -5.60 3.57 -19.40
N GLY A 73 -5.49 2.60 -20.31
CA GLY A 73 -6.64 1.89 -20.88
C GLY A 73 -7.51 1.19 -19.84
N ASN A 74 -6.93 0.73 -18.73
CA ASN A 74 -7.67 0.10 -17.63
C ASN A 74 -7.96 1.06 -16.47
N LYS A 75 -7.67 2.35 -16.61
CA LYS A 75 -7.93 3.39 -15.61
C LYS A 75 -7.36 3.05 -14.23
N ILE A 76 -6.11 2.58 -14.21
CA ILE A 76 -5.42 2.24 -12.97
C ILE A 76 -5.30 3.50 -12.12
N ARG A 77 -5.74 3.43 -10.85
CA ARG A 77 -5.68 4.56 -9.93
C ARG A 77 -4.29 4.70 -9.31
N PHE A 78 -3.74 3.64 -8.74
CA PHE A 78 -2.45 3.67 -8.08
C PHE A 78 -1.43 2.78 -8.78
N LEU A 79 -0.23 3.33 -9.00
CA LEU A 79 0.97 2.59 -9.37
C LEU A 79 1.83 2.45 -8.12
N ILE A 80 2.25 1.23 -7.78
CA ILE A 80 3.04 0.97 -6.57
C ILE A 80 4.19 0.02 -6.92
N VAL A 81 5.41 0.39 -6.56
CA VAL A 81 6.58 -0.48 -6.64
C VAL A 81 7.33 -0.48 -5.32
N THR A 82 7.89 -1.62 -4.95
CA THR A 82 8.68 -1.75 -3.73
C THR A 82 9.70 -2.88 -3.85
N ASP A 83 10.83 -2.70 -3.19
CA ASP A 83 11.82 -3.74 -2.87
C ASP A 83 11.79 -4.12 -1.38
N PHE A 84 10.78 -3.62 -0.65
CA PHE A 84 10.60 -3.71 0.82
C PHE A 84 11.65 -2.94 1.65
N LYS A 85 12.55 -2.20 1.01
CA LYS A 85 13.38 -1.18 1.64
C LYS A 85 12.81 0.20 1.35
N LYS A 86 12.38 0.41 0.13
CA LYS A 86 11.77 1.63 -0.37
C LYS A 86 10.43 1.32 -1.03
N LEU A 87 9.53 2.28 -0.99
CA LEU A 87 8.25 2.22 -1.68
C LEU A 87 8.04 3.49 -2.48
N LEU A 88 7.73 3.30 -3.76
CA LEU A 88 7.28 4.37 -4.65
C LEU A 88 5.83 4.14 -5.02
N ALA A 89 5.04 5.20 -5.04
CA ALA A 89 3.67 5.14 -5.53
C ALA A 89 3.29 6.41 -6.31
N ILE A 90 2.36 6.27 -7.23
CA ILE A 90 1.78 7.38 -8.00
C ILE A 90 0.25 7.23 -7.97
N ASP A 91 -0.44 8.30 -7.61
CA ASP A 91 -1.87 8.46 -7.85
C ASP A 91 -2.06 9.05 -9.24
N THR A 92 -2.52 8.26 -10.18
CA THR A 92 -2.65 8.70 -11.59
C THR A 92 -3.74 9.75 -11.79
N LYS A 93 -4.69 9.87 -10.88
CA LYS A 93 -5.76 10.86 -10.97
C LYS A 93 -5.31 12.26 -10.58
N THR A 94 -4.50 12.36 -9.52
CA THR A 94 -4.00 13.64 -9.00
C THR A 94 -2.58 13.96 -9.46
N ASN A 95 -1.86 12.98 -10.01
CA ASN A 95 -0.43 13.01 -10.30
C ASN A 95 0.47 13.20 -9.05
N ASP A 96 -0.08 12.97 -7.86
CA ASP A 96 0.72 12.92 -6.65
C ASP A 96 1.63 11.70 -6.65
N SER A 97 2.82 11.88 -6.12
CA SER A 97 3.80 10.80 -5.97
C SER A 97 4.23 10.63 -4.53
N LEU A 98 4.55 9.40 -4.17
CA LEU A 98 5.09 9.02 -2.88
C LEU A 98 6.44 8.34 -3.10
N ASP A 99 7.47 8.81 -2.42
CA ASP A 99 8.82 8.23 -2.39
C ASP A 99 9.28 8.18 -0.94
N ILE A 100 9.26 6.99 -0.36
CA ILE A 100 9.51 6.81 1.07
C ILE A 100 10.32 5.54 1.34
N GLU A 101 11.02 5.54 2.49
CA GLU A 101 11.45 4.26 3.07
C GLU A 101 10.21 3.42 3.41
N PHE A 102 10.29 2.11 3.21
CA PHE A 102 9.16 1.21 3.45
C PHE A 102 8.66 1.31 4.90
N SER A 103 9.57 1.52 5.85
CA SER A 103 9.25 1.73 7.27
C SER A 103 8.42 2.99 7.55
N ASP A 104 8.46 3.97 6.65
CA ASP A 104 7.72 5.24 6.80
C ASP A 104 6.30 5.21 6.22
N LEU A 105 5.87 4.07 5.69
CA LEU A 105 4.54 3.92 5.11
C LEU A 105 3.43 4.29 6.11
N THR A 106 3.62 4.00 7.40
CA THR A 106 2.69 4.40 8.47
C THR A 106 2.50 5.91 8.58
N LYS A 107 3.56 6.67 8.33
CA LYS A 107 3.53 8.15 8.39
C LYS A 107 2.83 8.77 7.19
N LYS A 108 2.64 8.00 6.13
CA LYS A 108 2.07 8.42 4.84
C LYS A 108 0.80 7.64 4.47
N PHE A 109 0.09 7.15 5.47
CA PHE A 109 -1.16 6.40 5.27
C PHE A 109 -2.23 7.20 4.51
N ASP A 110 -2.19 8.52 4.60
CA ASP A 110 -3.11 9.44 3.93
C ASP A 110 -3.03 9.37 2.39
N PHE A 111 -1.90 8.92 1.84
CA PHE A 111 -1.73 8.82 0.39
C PHE A 111 -2.75 7.87 -0.28
N PHE A 112 -3.10 6.78 0.38
CA PHE A 112 -4.02 5.76 -0.15
C PHE A 112 -5.47 5.91 0.34
N LEU A 113 -5.80 6.97 1.04
CA LEU A 113 -7.18 7.22 1.52
C LEU A 113 -8.25 7.23 0.41
N PRO A 114 -7.95 7.59 -0.85
CA PRO A 114 -8.92 7.40 -1.93
C PRO A 114 -9.46 5.97 -2.07
N TRP A 115 -8.71 4.94 -1.67
CA TRP A 115 -9.22 3.57 -1.62
C TRP A 115 -10.31 3.38 -0.56
N ALA A 116 -10.26 4.15 0.51
CA ALA A 116 -11.29 4.17 1.55
C ALA A 116 -12.47 5.11 1.21
N GLY A 117 -12.50 5.67 0.00
CA GLY A 117 -13.54 6.60 -0.45
C GLY A 117 -13.30 8.05 -0.06
N MET A 118 -12.11 8.40 0.42
CA MET A 118 -11.79 9.75 0.87
C MET A 118 -10.82 10.43 -0.08
N GLU A 119 -11.32 11.40 -0.82
CA GLU A 119 -10.50 12.28 -1.65
C GLU A 119 -9.89 13.42 -0.81
N LYS A 120 -8.69 13.86 -1.14
CA LYS A 120 -7.90 14.86 -0.38
C LYS A 120 -8.64 16.15 0.03
N ALA A 121 -9.69 16.51 -0.69
CA ALA A 121 -10.45 17.74 -0.43
C ALA A 121 -11.41 17.66 0.76
N VAL A 122 -11.55 16.51 1.41
CA VAL A 122 -12.55 16.26 2.46
C VAL A 122 -11.91 16.19 3.86
N TYR A 123 -10.65 16.61 4.02
CA TYR A 123 -9.99 16.69 5.31
C TYR A 123 -10.56 17.82 6.18
N GLN A 124 -11.79 17.69 6.60
CA GLN A 124 -12.35 18.51 7.67
C GLN A 124 -13.15 17.64 8.62
N GLY A 125 -12.46 17.13 9.65
CA GLY A 125 -13.11 16.54 10.81
C GLY A 125 -13.17 15.02 10.84
N GLU A 126 -13.30 14.53 12.01
CA GLU A 126 -13.36 13.15 12.45
C GLU A 126 -14.35 12.29 11.64
N ASN A 127 -13.88 11.66 10.59
CA ASN A 127 -14.69 10.69 9.87
C ASN A 127 -14.45 9.29 10.45
N PRO A 128 -15.50 8.56 10.89
CA PRO A 128 -15.35 7.20 11.41
C PRO A 128 -14.62 6.23 10.47
N ALA A 129 -14.64 6.50 9.16
CA ALA A 129 -13.88 5.71 8.18
C ALA A 129 -12.37 5.91 8.31
N ASP A 130 -11.91 7.11 8.71
CA ASP A 130 -10.50 7.42 8.94
C ASP A 130 -9.95 6.63 10.11
N VAL A 131 -10.71 6.57 11.19
CA VAL A 131 -10.33 5.84 12.40
C VAL A 131 -10.20 4.36 12.10
N LYS A 132 -11.13 3.77 11.37
CA LYS A 132 -11.08 2.35 10.99
C LYS A 132 -9.92 2.02 10.05
N ALA A 133 -9.63 2.88 9.09
CA ALA A 133 -8.49 2.70 8.20
C ALA A 133 -7.17 2.78 8.97
N ALA A 134 -7.03 3.75 9.86
CA ALA A 134 -5.88 3.92 10.72
C ALA A 134 -5.69 2.75 11.69
N GLU A 135 -6.76 2.25 12.32
CA GLU A 135 -6.71 1.08 13.21
C GLU A 135 -6.29 -0.19 12.47
N LYS A 136 -6.84 -0.43 11.28
CA LYS A 136 -6.48 -1.58 10.45
C LYS A 136 -5.04 -1.49 9.96
N LEU A 137 -4.59 -0.29 9.62
CA LEU A 137 -3.22 -0.04 9.21
C LEU A 137 -2.25 -0.29 10.38
N ALA A 138 -2.60 0.17 11.59
CA ALA A 138 -1.80 -0.09 12.79
C ALA A 138 -1.65 -1.59 13.05
N LYS A 139 -2.73 -2.37 12.96
CA LYS A 139 -2.68 -3.84 13.09
C LYS A 139 -1.81 -4.49 12.03
N LEU A 140 -1.95 -4.07 10.77
CA LEU A 140 -1.12 -4.56 9.68
C LEU A 140 0.37 -4.30 9.96
N PHE A 141 0.69 -3.12 10.46
CA PHE A 141 2.08 -2.79 10.79
C PHE A 141 2.62 -3.54 11.99
N ASP A 142 1.79 -3.80 13.00
CA ASP A 142 2.17 -4.66 14.12
C ASP A 142 2.49 -6.09 13.64
N GLU A 143 1.70 -6.62 12.73
CA GLU A 143 1.95 -7.92 12.09
C GLU A 143 3.21 -7.91 11.22
N ILE A 144 3.40 -6.91 10.38
CA ILE A 144 4.60 -6.76 9.55
C ILE A 144 5.85 -6.62 10.42
N LYS A 145 5.76 -5.87 11.51
CA LYS A 145 6.87 -5.66 12.42
C LYS A 145 7.26 -6.92 13.16
N SER A 146 6.28 -7.69 13.67
CA SER A 146 6.56 -8.94 14.37
C SER A 146 7.30 -9.96 13.48
N ASP A 147 7.09 -9.89 12.17
CA ASP A 147 7.58 -10.88 11.23
C ASP A 147 8.85 -10.47 10.45
N ASN A 148 9.13 -9.16 10.33
CA ASN A 148 10.15 -8.68 9.38
C ASN A 148 11.21 -7.72 9.94
N PHE A 149 11.08 -7.27 11.19
CA PHE A 149 12.03 -6.31 11.75
C PHE A 149 12.66 -6.89 13.03
N ASP A 150 14.00 -6.91 13.06
CA ASP A 150 14.73 -7.20 14.27
C ASP A 150 14.33 -6.24 15.39
N GLU A 151 14.11 -6.77 16.58
CA GLU A 151 13.69 -6.01 17.77
C GLU A 151 14.69 -4.92 18.18
N ASP A 152 15.88 -4.91 17.60
CA ASP A 152 16.97 -3.98 17.92
C ASP A 152 16.95 -2.67 17.10
N ASP A 153 16.02 -2.48 16.16
CA ASP A 153 15.93 -1.24 15.42
C ASP A 153 15.16 -0.17 16.21
N LEU A 154 15.89 0.66 16.94
CA LEU A 154 15.38 1.75 17.76
C LEU A 154 14.51 2.75 16.98
N ASN A 155 14.82 2.98 15.71
CA ASN A 155 14.03 3.85 14.84
C ASN A 155 12.63 3.32 14.58
N ASN A 156 12.48 2.01 14.51
CA ASN A 156 11.18 1.37 14.34
C ASN A 156 10.28 1.51 15.58
N LYS A 157 10.86 1.42 16.77
CA LYS A 157 10.12 1.61 18.04
C LYS A 157 9.60 3.03 18.18
N GLU A 158 10.41 4.01 17.80
CA GLU A 158 10.02 5.43 17.88
C GLU A 158 8.91 5.77 16.87
N ASN A 159 9.00 5.24 15.66
CA ASN A 159 7.98 5.43 14.63
C ASN A 159 6.63 4.80 15.00
N LEU A 160 6.64 3.62 15.62
CA LEU A 160 5.43 2.98 16.14
C LEU A 160 4.83 3.73 17.31
N HIS A 161 5.68 4.25 18.18
CA HIS A 161 5.22 5.07 19.30
C HIS A 161 4.55 6.36 18.83
N GLN A 162 5.13 7.03 17.81
CA GLN A 162 4.53 8.21 17.18
C GLN A 162 3.20 7.89 16.48
N LEU A 163 3.09 6.75 15.81
CA LEU A 163 1.84 6.30 15.22
C LEU A 163 0.78 6.04 16.29
N ASN A 164 1.13 5.36 17.36
CA ASN A 164 0.21 5.10 18.47
C ASN A 164 -0.24 6.41 19.16
N ILE A 165 0.65 7.37 19.32
CA ILE A 165 0.30 8.71 19.83
C ILE A 165 -0.64 9.42 18.86
N PHE A 166 -0.37 9.37 17.57
CA PHE A 166 -1.23 9.98 16.56
C PHE A 166 -2.62 9.35 16.55
N LEU A 167 -2.71 8.01 16.61
CA LEU A 167 -3.98 7.28 16.66
C LEU A 167 -4.76 7.53 17.95
N SER A 168 -4.07 7.74 19.08
CA SER A 168 -4.71 8.06 20.37
C SER A 168 -5.25 9.49 20.46
N ARG A 169 -4.82 10.38 19.54
CA ARG A 169 -5.28 11.78 19.44
C ARG A 169 -6.37 11.99 18.41
N LEU A 170 -6.68 10.97 17.63
CA LEU A 170 -7.79 10.96 16.70
C LEU A 170 -9.08 10.52 17.41
#